data_a6ededa281e131aa9948f38093c9f4c3
#
_entry.id   a6ededa281e131aa9948f38093c9f4c3
#
_cell.length_a   1.000
_cell.length_b   1.000
_cell.length_c   1.000
_cell.angle_alpha   90.00
_cell.angle_beta   90.00
_cell.angle_gamma   90.00
#
_symmetry.space_group_name_H-M   'P 1'
#
loop_
_entity.id
_entity.type
_entity.pdbx_description
1 polymer ?
#
loop_
_entity_poly.entity_id
_entity_poly.type
_entity_poly.pdbx_seq_one_letter_code
_entity_poly.pdbx_strand_id
1 'polypeptide(L)'
;MFLVGLCWVGLTAALIPSSALASSAQSSVIGGAAASINDFPWIAYIQGEESGGGGFGCTGTVVAPRVVLTAGHCVEDLETSAIYPASGYAIATGVADLTQVKHPNVTRVSQALIYPGFKPSNLRGDAGLLILSTPVTTPAMPLASAADSGLLQAGTPISIAGWGLTSSGAKEAPAELQSGSTIIQRAEYCKRQVARYYPFYSVATQLCATDPPSYSVSPCHGDSGGPAIAIRADGSPVEVGITSLGGPGCKPTFPGVFTRVDQVSTWVASWVAAIESGGPTPAITIPKAHLPPLSFARAKYLSGLSFEEDFRYHFRKGTSKRIGCTRIARERVKCGVSWYQGGNDYYGTITIYFAIYHNTVAWNDRYTIHWVNDHCWFESGHRQTCVIHTRTR
;
A
#
# COMPACT_ATOMS: atom_id res chain seq x y z
N MET A 1 -54.64 -6.41 -78.60
CA MET A 1 -53.24 -6.79 -78.37
C MET A 1 -52.73 -5.93 -77.18
N PHE A 2 -52.90 -6.42 -75.96
CA PHE A 2 -52.53 -5.70 -74.75
C PHE A 2 -51.30 -6.40 -74.16
N LEU A 3 -50.19 -5.65 -74.01
CA LEU A 3 -48.97 -6.09 -73.30
C LEU A 3 -49.10 -5.73 -71.80
N VAL A 4 -49.04 -6.73 -70.97
CA VAL A 4 -48.99 -6.59 -69.53
C VAL A 4 -47.50 -6.56 -69.12
N GLY A 5 -47.04 -5.40 -68.63
CA GLY A 5 -45.72 -5.25 -68.06
C GLY A 5 -45.71 -5.72 -66.56
N LEU A 6 -44.91 -6.74 -66.26
CA LEU A 6 -44.61 -7.12 -64.87
C LEU A 6 -43.55 -6.19 -64.26
N CYS A 7 -43.93 -5.49 -63.21
CA CYS A 7 -43.00 -4.72 -62.36
C CYS A 7 -42.41 -5.64 -61.27
N TRP A 8 -41.11 -5.91 -61.32
CA TRP A 8 -40.37 -6.58 -60.30
C TRP A 8 -39.98 -5.57 -59.18
N VAL A 9 -40.54 -5.72 -58.01
CA VAL A 9 -40.11 -4.98 -56.82
C VAL A 9 -38.99 -5.77 -56.14
N GLY A 10 -37.77 -5.29 -56.32
CA GLY A 10 -36.60 -5.84 -55.64
C GLY A 10 -36.60 -5.44 -54.16
N LEU A 11 -36.75 -6.42 -53.27
CA LEU A 11 -36.64 -6.26 -51.81
C LEU A 11 -35.15 -6.27 -51.44
N THR A 12 -34.54 -5.09 -51.24
CA THR A 12 -33.19 -4.99 -50.69
C THR A 12 -33.26 -5.13 -49.19
N ALA A 13 -32.84 -6.29 -48.68
CA ALA A 13 -32.62 -6.52 -47.23
C ALA A 13 -31.39 -5.72 -46.78
N ALA A 14 -31.60 -4.64 -46.04
CA ALA A 14 -30.54 -3.91 -45.37
C ALA A 14 -29.98 -4.78 -44.21
N LEU A 15 -28.75 -5.27 -44.37
CA LEU A 15 -27.96 -5.88 -43.30
C LEU A 15 -27.57 -4.79 -42.30
N ILE A 16 -28.25 -4.74 -41.15
CA ILE A 16 -27.85 -3.92 -40.00
C ILE A 16 -26.65 -4.61 -39.36
N PRO A 17 -25.48 -3.98 -39.30
CA PRO A 17 -24.38 -4.56 -38.56
C PRO A 17 -24.78 -4.62 -37.06
N SER A 18 -24.85 -5.83 -36.49
CA SER A 18 -24.94 -6.03 -35.04
C SER A 18 -23.67 -5.46 -34.41
N SER A 19 -23.78 -4.27 -33.84
CA SER A 19 -22.74 -3.76 -32.95
C SER A 19 -22.70 -4.71 -31.76
N ALA A 20 -21.70 -5.58 -31.72
CA ALA A 20 -21.35 -6.33 -30.53
C ALA A 20 -21.02 -5.29 -29.44
N LEU A 21 -21.90 -5.18 -28.46
CA LEU A 21 -21.58 -4.48 -27.22
C LEU A 21 -20.39 -5.23 -26.61
N ALA A 22 -19.20 -4.67 -26.79
CA ALA A 22 -18.05 -5.10 -26.02
C ALA A 22 -18.43 -4.87 -24.55
N SER A 23 -18.67 -5.96 -23.83
CA SER A 23 -18.77 -5.95 -22.38
C SER A 23 -17.46 -5.35 -21.88
N SER A 24 -17.53 -4.19 -21.24
CA SER A 24 -16.39 -3.60 -20.57
C SER A 24 -16.05 -4.54 -19.41
N ALA A 25 -15.07 -5.42 -19.62
CA ALA A 25 -14.48 -6.19 -18.54
C ALA A 25 -13.98 -5.20 -17.49
N GLN A 26 -14.54 -5.28 -16.29
CA GLN A 26 -14.08 -4.47 -15.15
C GLN A 26 -12.69 -4.97 -14.77
N SER A 27 -11.71 -4.07 -14.81
CA SER A 27 -10.29 -4.35 -14.56
C SER A 27 -9.93 -4.32 -13.07
N SER A 28 -9.11 -5.24 -12.55
CA SER A 28 -8.81 -5.36 -11.11
C SER A 28 -7.67 -4.47 -10.60
N VAL A 29 -6.62 -4.25 -11.31
CA VAL A 29 -5.79 -3.05 -11.16
C VAL A 29 -6.65 -1.90 -11.64
N ILE A 30 -6.95 -0.91 -10.83
CA ILE A 30 -7.81 0.20 -11.28
C ILE A 30 -7.27 0.73 -12.60
N GLY A 31 -8.12 0.75 -13.63
CA GLY A 31 -7.76 1.16 -14.99
C GLY A 31 -6.83 0.22 -15.75
N GLY A 32 -6.57 -0.97 -15.24
CA GLY A 32 -5.87 -2.04 -15.94
C GLY A 32 -6.73 -2.77 -16.96
N ALA A 33 -6.23 -3.88 -17.47
CA ALA A 33 -6.92 -4.80 -18.37
C ALA A 33 -6.66 -6.25 -17.94
N ALA A 34 -7.55 -7.17 -18.37
CA ALA A 34 -7.33 -8.60 -18.19
C ALA A 34 -5.97 -9.02 -18.74
N ALA A 35 -5.22 -9.78 -17.97
CA ALA A 35 -3.86 -10.18 -18.29
C ALA A 35 -3.75 -11.69 -18.46
N SER A 36 -2.88 -12.10 -19.39
CA SER A 36 -2.56 -13.51 -19.58
C SER A 36 -1.55 -13.98 -18.54
N ILE A 37 -1.67 -15.23 -18.09
CA ILE A 37 -0.64 -15.86 -17.25
C ILE A 37 0.71 -15.97 -18.00
N ASN A 38 0.69 -15.98 -19.32
CA ASN A 38 1.92 -16.01 -20.11
C ASN A 38 2.71 -14.68 -20.05
N ASP A 39 2.03 -13.57 -19.76
CA ASP A 39 2.68 -12.26 -19.59
C ASP A 39 3.24 -12.10 -18.17
N PHE A 40 2.69 -12.84 -17.21
CA PHE A 40 3.07 -12.82 -15.78
C PHE A 40 3.23 -14.25 -15.23
N PRO A 41 4.08 -15.11 -15.85
CA PRO A 41 4.12 -16.53 -15.49
C PRO A 41 4.58 -16.83 -14.06
N TRP A 42 5.26 -15.89 -13.41
CA TRP A 42 5.74 -15.97 -12.03
C TRP A 42 4.74 -15.47 -10.98
N ILE A 43 3.57 -14.96 -11.39
CA ILE A 43 2.62 -14.37 -10.45
C ILE A 43 1.94 -15.45 -9.60
N ALA A 44 1.70 -15.13 -8.33
CA ALA A 44 1.03 -15.99 -7.38
C ALA A 44 -0.13 -15.27 -6.71
N TYR A 45 -1.29 -15.92 -6.63
CA TYR A 45 -2.36 -15.50 -5.75
C TYR A 45 -2.16 -16.08 -4.35
N ILE A 46 -2.30 -15.25 -3.34
CA ILE A 46 -2.12 -15.61 -1.94
C ILE A 46 -3.47 -15.48 -1.24
N GLN A 47 -4.03 -16.59 -0.79
CA GLN A 47 -5.12 -16.60 0.15
C GLN A 47 -4.56 -16.83 1.55
N GLY A 48 -4.84 -15.92 2.48
CA GLY A 48 -4.45 -16.01 3.88
C GLY A 48 -5.65 -16.02 4.81
N GLU A 49 -5.47 -16.57 6.00
CA GLU A 49 -6.46 -16.56 7.09
C GLU A 49 -5.96 -15.69 8.23
N GLU A 50 -6.82 -14.80 8.72
CA GLU A 50 -6.56 -13.97 9.89
C GLU A 50 -6.70 -14.77 11.18
N SER A 51 -5.96 -14.40 12.22
CA SER A 51 -5.99 -15.06 13.53
C SER A 51 -7.36 -15.06 14.24
N GLY A 52 -8.28 -14.21 13.79
CA GLY A 52 -9.65 -14.07 14.33
C GLY A 52 -10.75 -14.74 13.51
N GLY A 53 -10.41 -15.46 12.43
CA GLY A 53 -11.40 -16.11 11.56
C GLY A 53 -11.94 -15.15 10.50
N GLY A 54 -11.13 -14.72 9.62
CA GLY A 54 -11.40 -13.97 8.38
C GLY A 54 -10.42 -14.43 7.32
N GLY A 55 -10.67 -14.10 6.05
CA GLY A 55 -9.76 -14.37 4.96
C GLY A 55 -9.33 -13.07 4.29
N PHE A 56 -8.10 -13.04 3.79
CA PHE A 56 -7.61 -11.96 2.96
C PHE A 56 -6.97 -12.50 1.68
N GLY A 57 -6.96 -11.65 0.64
CA GLY A 57 -6.26 -11.92 -0.60
C GLY A 57 -5.07 -10.98 -0.76
N CYS A 58 -3.94 -11.53 -1.14
CA CYS A 58 -2.75 -10.79 -1.56
C CYS A 58 -2.23 -11.37 -2.88
N THR A 59 -1.32 -10.65 -3.49
CA THR A 59 -0.56 -11.10 -4.66
C THR A 59 0.89 -11.34 -4.25
N GLY A 60 1.60 -12.18 -4.99
CA GLY A 60 3.03 -12.44 -4.77
C GLY A 60 3.74 -12.81 -6.04
N THR A 61 5.03 -13.00 -5.92
CA THR A 61 5.93 -13.35 -7.02
C THR A 61 6.75 -14.58 -6.67
N VAL A 62 6.71 -15.61 -7.52
CA VAL A 62 7.61 -16.77 -7.41
C VAL A 62 9.02 -16.30 -7.73
N VAL A 63 9.93 -16.39 -6.77
CA VAL A 63 11.35 -15.98 -6.91
C VAL A 63 12.31 -17.17 -6.87
N ALA A 64 11.80 -18.33 -6.47
CA ALA A 64 12.43 -19.63 -6.57
C ALA A 64 11.35 -20.73 -6.49
N PRO A 65 11.62 -21.99 -6.88
CA PRO A 65 10.58 -23.03 -6.91
C PRO A 65 9.80 -23.24 -5.60
N ARG A 66 10.38 -22.87 -4.47
CA ARG A 66 9.74 -22.96 -3.15
C ARG A 66 9.61 -21.63 -2.42
N VAL A 67 9.82 -20.50 -3.09
CA VAL A 67 9.85 -19.19 -2.43
C VAL A 67 8.97 -18.19 -3.19
N VAL A 68 7.96 -17.66 -2.50
CA VAL A 68 7.10 -16.56 -2.97
C VAL A 68 7.45 -15.30 -2.19
N LEU A 69 7.82 -14.24 -2.91
CA LEU A 69 7.97 -12.90 -2.38
C LEU A 69 6.60 -12.20 -2.34
N THR A 70 6.32 -11.50 -1.26
CA THR A 70 5.09 -10.72 -1.09
C THR A 70 5.33 -9.51 -0.17
N ALA A 71 4.30 -8.74 0.15
CA ALA A 71 4.38 -7.66 1.13
C ALA A 71 4.46 -8.22 2.57
N GLY A 72 5.13 -7.49 3.45
CA GLY A 72 5.23 -7.84 4.87
C GLY A 72 3.88 -7.86 5.56
N HIS A 73 3.01 -6.89 5.22
CA HIS A 73 1.65 -6.83 5.77
C HIS A 73 0.73 -7.97 5.27
N CYS A 74 1.13 -8.74 4.27
CA CYS A 74 0.48 -10.00 3.88
C CYS A 74 0.97 -11.19 4.74
N VAL A 75 1.97 -10.98 5.59
CA VAL A 75 2.60 -12.02 6.44
C VAL A 75 2.42 -11.73 7.92
N GLU A 76 2.33 -10.46 8.29
CA GLU A 76 2.25 -9.98 9.68
C GLU A 76 1.02 -9.09 9.85
N ASP A 77 0.26 -9.37 10.91
CA ASP A 77 -0.86 -8.55 11.34
C ASP A 77 -0.35 -7.18 11.83
N LEU A 78 -0.86 -6.11 11.22
CA LEU A 78 -0.40 -4.74 11.49
C LEU A 78 -0.77 -4.21 12.88
N GLU A 79 -1.81 -4.77 13.50
CA GLU A 79 -2.28 -4.33 14.82
C GLU A 79 -1.53 -5.07 15.94
N THR A 80 -1.35 -6.38 15.80
CA THR A 80 -0.76 -7.23 16.81
C THR A 80 0.72 -7.50 16.60
N SER A 81 1.26 -7.25 15.41
CA SER A 81 2.60 -7.65 14.95
C SER A 81 2.84 -9.17 15.06
N ALA A 82 1.80 -9.95 14.99
CA ALA A 82 1.88 -11.40 14.96
C ALA A 82 2.04 -11.89 13.52
N ILE A 83 2.98 -12.79 13.27
CA ILE A 83 3.10 -13.46 11.97
C ILE A 83 1.91 -14.43 11.84
N TYR A 84 1.18 -14.34 10.73
CA TYR A 84 0.08 -15.26 10.43
C TYR A 84 0.58 -16.70 10.33
N PRO A 85 -0.16 -17.69 10.84
CA PRO A 85 0.25 -19.09 10.79
C PRO A 85 0.47 -19.56 9.35
N ALA A 86 1.58 -20.24 9.09
CA ALA A 86 1.87 -20.80 7.76
C ALA A 86 0.77 -21.73 7.25
N SER A 87 0.09 -22.45 8.15
CA SER A 87 -1.04 -23.35 7.82
C SER A 87 -2.27 -22.62 7.27
N GLY A 88 -2.41 -21.32 7.55
CA GLY A 88 -3.52 -20.49 7.07
C GLY A 88 -3.36 -20.04 5.61
N TYR A 89 -2.24 -20.38 4.94
CA TYR A 89 -2.02 -19.94 3.56
C TYR A 89 -2.30 -21.02 2.54
N ALA A 90 -2.93 -20.60 1.43
CA ALA A 90 -3.03 -21.35 0.19
C ALA A 90 -2.50 -20.45 -0.96
N ILE A 91 -1.58 -20.97 -1.75
CA ILE A 91 -0.92 -20.23 -2.84
C ILE A 91 -1.32 -20.86 -4.17
N ALA A 92 -1.93 -20.07 -5.06
CA ALA A 92 -2.24 -20.51 -6.41
C ALA A 92 -1.24 -19.90 -7.42
N THR A 93 -0.71 -20.74 -8.31
CA THR A 93 0.23 -20.34 -9.37
C THR A 93 -0.16 -20.96 -10.71
N GLY A 94 0.31 -20.35 -11.80
CA GLY A 94 0.10 -20.88 -13.16
C GLY A 94 -1.33 -20.72 -13.68
N VAL A 95 -2.14 -19.84 -13.09
CA VAL A 95 -3.50 -19.53 -13.52
C VAL A 95 -3.74 -18.02 -13.54
N ALA A 96 -4.45 -17.53 -14.55
CA ALA A 96 -4.91 -16.14 -14.58
C ALA A 96 -6.32 -15.98 -14.01
N ASP A 97 -7.16 -16.98 -14.17
CA ASP A 97 -8.54 -16.99 -13.69
C ASP A 97 -8.67 -17.92 -12.47
N LEU A 98 -8.93 -17.34 -11.31
CA LEU A 98 -9.06 -18.07 -10.03
C LEU A 98 -10.24 -19.05 -10.03
N THR A 99 -11.22 -18.92 -10.93
CA THR A 99 -12.29 -19.91 -11.10
C THR A 99 -11.79 -21.21 -11.74
N GLN A 100 -10.62 -21.15 -12.41
CA GLN A 100 -9.98 -22.29 -13.07
C GLN A 100 -8.93 -23.00 -12.17
N VAL A 101 -8.75 -22.53 -10.93
CA VAL A 101 -7.82 -23.14 -9.98
C VAL A 101 -8.21 -24.59 -9.70
N LYS A 102 -7.26 -25.50 -9.88
CA LYS A 102 -7.37 -26.93 -9.58
C LYS A 102 -6.32 -27.33 -8.56
N HIS A 103 -6.47 -28.49 -7.96
CA HIS A 103 -5.55 -29.00 -6.96
C HIS A 103 -4.05 -28.88 -7.34
N PRO A 104 -3.61 -29.17 -8.58
CA PRO A 104 -2.19 -29.03 -8.94
C PRO A 104 -1.68 -27.58 -8.96
N ASN A 105 -2.60 -26.58 -9.04
CA ASN A 105 -2.23 -25.17 -9.03
C ASN A 105 -2.04 -24.61 -7.61
N VAL A 106 -2.46 -25.35 -6.57
CA VAL A 106 -2.45 -24.89 -5.18
C VAL A 106 -1.39 -25.61 -4.38
N THR A 107 -0.56 -24.83 -3.69
CA THR A 107 0.39 -25.35 -2.71
C THR A 107 0.19 -24.70 -1.35
N ARG A 108 0.59 -25.40 -0.29
CA ARG A 108 0.56 -24.91 1.08
C ARG A 108 1.88 -24.26 1.43
N VAL A 109 1.87 -23.43 2.47
CA VAL A 109 3.05 -22.78 3.01
C VAL A 109 3.57 -23.59 4.20
N SER A 110 4.87 -23.82 4.24
CA SER A 110 5.57 -24.46 5.35
C SER A 110 6.11 -23.46 6.36
N GLN A 111 6.46 -22.24 5.90
CA GLN A 111 7.00 -21.19 6.74
C GLN A 111 6.64 -19.82 6.16
N ALA A 112 6.25 -18.89 7.02
CA ALA A 112 6.03 -17.49 6.70
C ALA A 112 7.15 -16.66 7.36
N LEU A 113 7.76 -15.77 6.61
CA LEU A 113 8.95 -15.01 7.02
C LEU A 113 8.73 -13.53 6.76
N ILE A 114 9.09 -12.71 7.72
CA ILE A 114 9.04 -11.27 7.61
C ILE A 114 10.44 -10.70 7.35
N TYR A 115 10.54 -9.72 6.46
CA TYR A 115 11.80 -9.00 6.27
C TYR A 115 12.21 -8.28 7.57
N PRO A 116 13.45 -8.46 8.07
CA PRO A 116 13.86 -7.87 9.35
C PRO A 116 13.81 -6.34 9.41
N GLY A 117 13.81 -5.70 8.22
CA GLY A 117 13.64 -4.26 8.08
C GLY A 117 12.19 -3.79 8.03
N PHE A 118 11.20 -4.68 8.01
CA PHE A 118 9.80 -4.32 8.00
C PHE A 118 9.39 -3.56 9.26
N LYS A 119 8.56 -2.56 9.09
CA LYS A 119 8.06 -1.69 10.15
C LYS A 119 6.53 -1.58 10.04
N PRO A 120 5.76 -2.43 10.75
CA PRO A 120 4.29 -2.46 10.66
C PRO A 120 3.64 -1.09 10.86
N SER A 121 4.14 -0.32 11.83
CA SER A 121 3.60 1.02 12.15
C SER A 121 3.75 2.06 11.03
N ASN A 122 4.55 1.77 10.01
CA ASN A 122 4.81 2.70 8.91
C ASN A 122 5.24 2.02 7.62
N LEU A 123 4.90 0.76 7.42
CA LEU A 123 5.07 -0.06 6.21
C LEU A 123 6.41 0.14 5.47
N ARG A 124 7.49 0.54 6.17
CA ARG A 124 8.83 0.60 5.59
C ARG A 124 9.43 -0.79 5.52
N GLY A 125 10.07 -1.11 4.41
CA GLY A 125 10.59 -2.44 4.19
C GLY A 125 9.48 -3.51 4.15
N ASP A 126 8.32 -3.15 3.64
CA ASP A 126 7.13 -3.99 3.55
C ASP A 126 7.37 -5.15 2.58
N ALA A 127 8.00 -6.22 3.09
CA ALA A 127 8.34 -7.43 2.35
C ALA A 127 8.28 -8.66 3.26
N GLY A 128 7.85 -9.78 2.71
CA GLY A 128 7.78 -11.07 3.37
C GLY A 128 8.04 -12.21 2.38
N LEU A 129 8.34 -13.39 2.88
CA LEU A 129 8.48 -14.61 2.10
C LEU A 129 7.53 -15.68 2.61
N LEU A 130 6.90 -16.37 1.68
CA LEU A 130 6.15 -17.61 1.96
C LEU A 130 6.93 -18.78 1.37
N ILE A 131 7.41 -19.67 2.24
CA ILE A 131 8.15 -20.89 1.85
C ILE A 131 7.14 -21.99 1.58
N LEU A 132 7.11 -22.47 0.36
CA LEU A 132 6.14 -23.46 -0.10
C LEU A 132 6.49 -24.87 0.42
N SER A 133 5.48 -25.63 0.76
CA SER A 133 5.62 -27.03 1.22
C SER A 133 6.14 -27.95 0.09
N THR A 134 5.73 -27.64 -1.15
CA THR A 134 6.17 -28.33 -2.37
C THR A 134 6.67 -27.34 -3.41
N PRO A 135 7.66 -27.68 -4.23
CA PRO A 135 8.11 -26.80 -5.29
C PRO A 135 7.04 -26.64 -6.37
N VAL A 136 6.95 -25.43 -6.92
CA VAL A 136 6.13 -25.15 -8.11
C VAL A 136 6.99 -25.18 -9.37
N THR A 137 6.37 -25.41 -10.52
CA THR A 137 7.02 -25.39 -11.83
C THR A 137 6.98 -24.00 -12.49
N THR A 138 6.35 -23.06 -11.83
CA THR A 138 6.24 -21.66 -12.23
C THR A 138 7.63 -21.04 -12.37
N PRO A 139 7.95 -20.32 -13.46
CA PRO A 139 9.22 -19.63 -13.62
C PRO A 139 9.49 -18.65 -12.48
N ALA A 140 10.75 -18.53 -12.08
CA ALA A 140 11.16 -17.53 -11.10
C ALA A 140 11.38 -16.16 -11.74
N MET A 141 10.91 -15.11 -11.06
CA MET A 141 11.12 -13.72 -11.45
C MET A 141 12.47 -13.21 -10.95
N PRO A 142 13.32 -12.64 -11.83
CA PRO A 142 14.51 -11.95 -11.41
C PRO A 142 14.19 -10.72 -10.54
N LEU A 143 14.94 -10.53 -9.47
CA LEU A 143 14.81 -9.39 -8.57
C LEU A 143 15.85 -8.32 -8.89
N ALA A 144 15.44 -7.05 -8.81
CA ALA A 144 16.35 -5.93 -8.98
C ALA A 144 17.44 -5.94 -7.90
N SER A 145 18.65 -5.66 -8.34
CA SER A 145 19.85 -5.50 -7.53
C SER A 145 20.40 -4.08 -7.63
N ALA A 146 21.53 -3.82 -7.00
CA ALA A 146 22.23 -2.54 -7.16
C ALA A 146 22.64 -2.26 -8.63
N ALA A 147 22.84 -3.29 -9.45
CA ALA A 147 23.13 -3.15 -10.88
C ALA A 147 21.94 -2.60 -11.67
N ASP A 148 20.71 -2.80 -11.20
CA ASP A 148 19.47 -2.36 -11.83
C ASP A 148 19.03 -0.96 -11.35
N SER A 149 19.90 -0.23 -10.64
CA SER A 149 19.56 1.09 -10.05
C SER A 149 19.03 2.12 -11.05
N GLY A 150 19.42 2.01 -12.33
CA GLY A 150 18.86 2.82 -13.42
C GLY A 150 17.38 2.61 -13.66
N LEU A 151 16.85 1.41 -13.39
CA LEU A 151 15.44 1.07 -13.55
C LEU A 151 14.56 1.56 -12.40
N LEU A 152 15.14 2.02 -11.30
CA LEU A 152 14.41 2.61 -10.17
C LEU A 152 14.32 4.15 -10.25
N GLN A 153 14.72 4.73 -11.38
CA GLN A 153 14.72 6.18 -11.59
C GLN A 153 13.36 6.68 -12.06
N ALA A 154 13.11 7.96 -11.82
CA ALA A 154 11.93 8.64 -12.32
C ALA A 154 11.84 8.57 -13.85
N GLY A 155 10.64 8.31 -14.36
CA GLY A 155 10.39 8.14 -15.79
C GLY A 155 10.46 6.69 -16.26
N THR A 156 10.92 5.75 -15.44
CA THR A 156 10.90 4.32 -15.78
C THR A 156 9.46 3.82 -15.84
N PRO A 157 9.02 3.27 -16.99
CA PRO A 157 7.75 2.56 -17.08
C PRO A 157 7.81 1.27 -16.29
N ILE A 158 6.74 0.97 -15.57
CA ILE A 158 6.57 -0.31 -14.87
C ILE A 158 5.18 -0.87 -15.13
N SER A 159 5.08 -2.19 -15.16
CA SER A 159 3.81 -2.92 -15.15
C SER A 159 3.53 -3.43 -13.75
N ILE A 160 2.29 -3.29 -13.30
CA ILE A 160 1.80 -3.88 -12.05
C ILE A 160 0.72 -4.90 -12.39
N ALA A 161 0.64 -5.98 -11.61
CA ALA A 161 -0.33 -7.04 -11.85
C ALA A 161 -0.84 -7.64 -10.53
N GLY A 162 -2.08 -8.11 -10.52
CA GLY A 162 -2.69 -8.75 -9.36
C GLY A 162 -4.17 -9.04 -9.54
N TRP A 163 -4.80 -9.48 -8.46
CA TRP A 163 -6.24 -9.77 -8.37
C TRP A 163 -6.96 -8.83 -7.39
N GLY A 164 -6.48 -7.61 -7.25
CA GLY A 164 -7.06 -6.62 -6.35
C GLY A 164 -8.39 -6.04 -6.86
N LEU A 165 -9.03 -5.20 -6.05
CA LEU A 165 -10.28 -4.54 -6.39
C LEU A 165 -10.13 -3.62 -7.62
N THR A 166 -11.14 -3.62 -8.49
CA THR A 166 -11.19 -2.82 -9.72
C THR A 166 -11.67 -1.39 -9.52
N SER A 167 -12.24 -1.11 -8.37
CA SER A 167 -12.70 0.23 -8.00
C SER A 167 -12.79 0.36 -6.48
N SER A 168 -12.76 1.59 -5.99
CA SER A 168 -12.91 1.89 -4.55
C SER A 168 -14.27 1.48 -3.96
N GLY A 169 -15.25 1.21 -4.82
CA GLY A 169 -16.59 0.78 -4.42
C GLY A 169 -16.87 -0.70 -4.68
N ALA A 170 -15.93 -1.45 -5.25
CA ALA A 170 -16.09 -2.88 -5.48
C ALA A 170 -16.12 -3.61 -4.13
N LYS A 171 -17.07 -4.55 -4.00
CA LYS A 171 -17.21 -5.39 -2.79
C LYS A 171 -16.43 -6.70 -2.91
N GLU A 172 -16.14 -7.11 -4.14
CA GLU A 172 -15.47 -8.36 -4.45
C GLU A 172 -14.35 -8.10 -5.45
N ALA A 173 -13.25 -8.79 -5.25
CA ALA A 173 -12.15 -8.82 -6.19
C ALA A 173 -12.52 -9.72 -7.39
N PRO A 174 -12.09 -9.40 -8.62
CA PRO A 174 -12.34 -10.25 -9.76
C PRO A 174 -11.54 -11.55 -9.67
N ALA A 175 -12.05 -12.59 -10.30
CA ALA A 175 -11.33 -13.84 -10.44
C ALA A 175 -10.20 -13.75 -11.48
N GLU A 176 -10.30 -12.87 -12.46
CA GLU A 176 -9.32 -12.73 -13.55
C GLU A 176 -8.15 -11.84 -13.16
N LEU A 177 -6.92 -12.30 -13.44
CA LEU A 177 -5.69 -11.50 -13.32
C LEU A 177 -5.80 -10.24 -14.17
N GLN A 178 -5.34 -9.16 -13.61
CA GLN A 178 -5.29 -7.88 -14.32
C GLN A 178 -3.88 -7.28 -14.26
N SER A 179 -3.61 -6.41 -15.21
CA SER A 179 -2.38 -5.61 -15.20
C SER A 179 -2.61 -4.20 -15.67
N GLY A 180 -1.73 -3.30 -15.28
CA GLY A 180 -1.73 -1.93 -15.74
C GLY A 180 -0.31 -1.37 -15.78
N SER A 181 -0.10 -0.38 -16.67
CA SER A 181 1.18 0.29 -16.81
C SER A 181 1.16 1.64 -16.10
N THR A 182 2.22 1.94 -15.38
CA THR A 182 2.39 3.21 -14.67
C THR A 182 3.86 3.64 -14.74
N ILE A 183 4.23 4.78 -14.13
CA ILE A 183 5.57 5.36 -14.28
C ILE A 183 6.11 5.73 -12.91
N ILE A 184 7.34 5.30 -12.61
CA ILE A 184 8.06 5.71 -11.39
C ILE A 184 8.21 7.23 -11.38
N GLN A 185 7.85 7.85 -10.27
CA GLN A 185 7.89 9.30 -10.11
C GLN A 185 9.14 9.75 -9.37
N ARG A 186 9.48 11.05 -9.53
CA ARG A 186 10.61 11.65 -8.82
C ARG A 186 10.39 11.63 -7.31
N ALA A 187 11.47 11.43 -6.57
CA ALA A 187 11.47 11.32 -5.12
C ALA A 187 10.76 12.51 -4.43
N GLU A 188 10.95 13.75 -4.92
CA GLU A 188 10.32 14.95 -4.38
C GLU A 188 8.81 14.99 -4.65
N TYR A 189 8.38 14.49 -5.80
CA TYR A 189 6.96 14.34 -6.12
C TYR A 189 6.33 13.31 -5.18
N CYS A 190 6.91 12.12 -5.08
CA CYS A 190 6.47 11.07 -4.17
C CYS A 190 6.36 11.59 -2.73
N LYS A 191 7.42 12.21 -2.23
CA LYS A 191 7.46 12.76 -0.88
C LYS A 191 6.34 13.77 -0.62
N ARG A 192 6.02 14.64 -1.59
CA ARG A 192 4.93 15.61 -1.43
C ARG A 192 3.55 14.99 -1.53
N GLN A 193 3.32 14.13 -2.52
CA GLN A 193 1.98 13.58 -2.78
C GLN A 193 1.63 12.48 -1.78
N VAL A 194 2.56 11.56 -1.54
CA VAL A 194 2.35 10.45 -0.59
C VAL A 194 2.23 10.96 0.85
N ALA A 195 3.04 11.96 1.26
CA ALA A 195 2.96 12.51 2.62
C ALA A 195 1.60 13.13 2.99
N ARG A 196 0.73 13.37 2.01
CA ARG A 196 -0.63 13.90 2.24
C ARG A 196 -1.56 12.88 2.91
N TYR A 197 -1.28 11.59 2.72
CA TYR A 197 -2.07 10.48 3.28
C TYR A 197 -1.21 9.44 4.00
N TYR A 198 0.10 9.44 3.73
CA TYR A 198 1.05 8.52 4.34
C TYR A 198 2.36 9.25 4.68
N PRO A 199 2.44 9.86 5.87
CA PRO A 199 3.53 10.77 6.25
C PRO A 199 4.89 10.07 6.48
N PHE A 200 4.92 8.75 6.44
CA PHE A 200 6.11 7.95 6.72
C PHE A 200 6.89 7.52 5.47
N TYR A 201 6.47 7.97 4.29
CA TYR A 201 7.15 7.66 3.04
C TYR A 201 8.65 7.94 3.09
N SER A 202 9.43 6.97 2.62
CA SER A 202 10.89 7.03 2.61
C SER A 202 11.44 6.66 1.24
N VAL A 203 12.06 7.59 0.56
CA VAL A 203 12.70 7.37 -0.74
C VAL A 203 13.84 6.35 -0.69
N ALA A 204 14.40 6.09 0.50
CA ALA A 204 15.46 5.10 0.67
C ALA A 204 14.96 3.66 0.55
N THR A 205 13.71 3.41 0.95
CA THR A 205 13.12 2.05 1.02
C THR A 205 11.87 1.88 0.17
N GLN A 206 11.36 2.97 -0.40
CA GLN A 206 10.11 2.97 -1.15
C GLN A 206 10.26 3.79 -2.44
N LEU A 207 9.55 3.40 -3.47
CA LEU A 207 9.29 4.18 -4.66
C LEU A 207 7.79 4.46 -4.78
N CYS A 208 7.41 5.44 -5.56
CA CYS A 208 6.01 5.65 -5.90
C CYS A 208 5.83 5.77 -7.41
N ALA A 209 4.68 5.32 -7.89
CA ALA A 209 4.34 5.40 -9.30
C ALA A 209 2.90 5.89 -9.53
N THR A 210 2.72 6.60 -10.63
CA THR A 210 1.43 7.04 -11.17
C THR A 210 1.64 7.39 -12.65
N ASP A 211 0.60 7.53 -13.43
CA ASP A 211 0.62 7.72 -14.88
C ASP A 211 0.06 9.09 -15.33
N PRO A 212 0.70 10.23 -14.98
CA PRO A 212 0.25 11.52 -15.47
C PRO A 212 0.40 11.62 -17.02
N PRO A 213 -0.48 12.31 -17.73
CA PRO A 213 -1.65 13.05 -17.23
C PRO A 213 -2.92 12.21 -17.08
N SER A 214 -2.87 10.92 -17.41
CA SER A 214 -4.04 10.01 -17.44
C SER A 214 -4.59 9.74 -16.06
N TYR A 215 -3.70 9.49 -15.07
CA TYR A 215 -4.07 9.08 -13.73
C TYR A 215 -5.12 7.97 -13.74
N SER A 216 -4.88 6.95 -14.55
CA SER A 216 -5.82 5.87 -14.83
C SER A 216 -5.51 4.62 -14.02
N VAL A 217 -4.24 4.34 -13.74
CA VAL A 217 -3.77 3.09 -13.11
C VAL A 217 -3.39 3.28 -11.66
N SER A 218 -3.90 2.41 -10.79
CA SER A 218 -3.55 2.37 -9.36
C SER A 218 -3.67 0.94 -8.81
N PRO A 219 -2.77 0.51 -7.92
CA PRO A 219 -3.00 -0.71 -7.14
C PRO A 219 -4.13 -0.51 -6.14
N CYS A 220 -4.85 -1.59 -5.82
CA CYS A 220 -5.93 -1.60 -4.85
C CYS A 220 -5.82 -2.81 -3.90
N HIS A 221 -6.81 -2.98 -3.01
CA HIS A 221 -6.86 -4.10 -2.07
C HIS A 221 -6.85 -5.44 -2.81
N GLY A 222 -5.91 -6.29 -2.48
CA GLY A 222 -5.65 -7.57 -3.15
C GLY A 222 -4.44 -7.57 -4.09
N ASP A 223 -3.98 -6.38 -4.57
CA ASP A 223 -2.73 -6.24 -5.32
C ASP A 223 -1.50 -6.20 -4.41
N SER A 224 -1.70 -6.08 -3.10
CA SER A 224 -0.65 -6.08 -2.07
C SER A 224 0.31 -7.24 -2.25
N GLY A 225 1.61 -6.96 -2.25
CA GLY A 225 2.66 -7.96 -2.46
C GLY A 225 2.93 -8.33 -3.91
N GLY A 226 2.08 -7.89 -4.85
CA GLY A 226 2.27 -8.11 -6.28
C GLY A 226 3.43 -7.29 -6.85
N PRO A 227 3.98 -7.72 -8.00
CA PRO A 227 5.17 -7.14 -8.59
C PRO A 227 4.93 -5.80 -9.27
N ALA A 228 5.89 -4.88 -9.13
CA ALA A 228 6.14 -3.79 -10.04
C ALA A 228 7.34 -4.17 -10.91
N ILE A 229 7.11 -4.32 -12.22
CA ILE A 229 8.04 -4.92 -13.16
C ILE A 229 8.57 -3.86 -14.12
N ALA A 230 9.87 -3.74 -14.23
CA ALA A 230 10.55 -2.98 -15.28
C ALA A 230 11.19 -3.92 -16.31
N ILE A 231 11.50 -3.39 -17.48
CA ILE A 231 12.15 -4.13 -18.56
C ILE A 231 13.58 -3.62 -18.69
N ARG A 232 14.56 -4.53 -18.63
CA ARG A 232 15.97 -4.23 -18.88
C ARG A 232 16.24 -3.91 -20.35
N ALA A 233 17.39 -3.36 -20.64
CA ALA A 233 17.79 -3.03 -22.01
C ALA A 233 17.87 -4.25 -22.95
N ASP A 234 18.07 -5.45 -22.42
CA ASP A 234 18.07 -6.71 -23.17
C ASP A 234 16.65 -7.29 -23.37
N GLY A 235 15.61 -6.61 -22.91
CA GLY A 235 14.23 -7.03 -22.98
C GLY A 235 13.79 -7.96 -21.84
N SER A 236 14.68 -8.34 -20.92
CA SER A 236 14.30 -9.20 -19.79
C SER A 236 13.53 -8.44 -18.71
N PRO A 237 12.47 -9.05 -18.13
CA PRO A 237 11.74 -8.46 -17.02
C PRO A 237 12.53 -8.57 -15.71
N VAL A 238 12.31 -7.60 -14.84
CA VAL A 238 12.87 -7.59 -13.49
C VAL A 238 11.89 -6.93 -12.52
N GLU A 239 11.68 -7.52 -11.36
CA GLU A 239 10.86 -6.91 -10.31
C GLU A 239 11.66 -5.83 -9.59
N VAL A 240 11.17 -4.58 -9.65
CA VAL A 240 11.79 -3.39 -9.05
C VAL A 240 11.08 -2.94 -7.78
N GLY A 241 9.84 -3.37 -7.57
CA GLY A 241 9.03 -2.99 -6.42
C GLY A 241 8.00 -4.03 -6.04
N ILE A 242 7.68 -4.07 -4.74
CA ILE A 242 6.61 -4.89 -4.15
C ILE A 242 5.45 -3.93 -3.83
N THR A 243 4.26 -4.19 -4.31
CA THR A 243 3.07 -3.37 -4.03
C THR A 243 2.79 -3.34 -2.54
N SER A 244 2.81 -2.13 -1.95
CA SER A 244 2.63 -1.91 -0.51
C SER A 244 1.37 -1.13 -0.18
N LEU A 245 1.15 0.01 -0.85
CA LEU A 245 0.01 0.88 -0.61
C LEU A 245 -0.57 1.42 -1.92
N GLY A 246 -1.89 1.42 -2.01
CA GLY A 246 -2.62 2.29 -2.93
C GLY A 246 -2.86 3.68 -2.34
N GLY A 247 -3.35 4.61 -3.14
CA GLY A 247 -3.85 5.89 -2.66
C GLY A 247 -5.17 5.73 -1.89
N PRO A 248 -5.63 6.76 -1.16
CA PRO A 248 -6.89 6.73 -0.46
C PRO A 248 -8.07 6.36 -1.36
N GLY A 249 -8.79 5.28 -1.01
CA GLY A 249 -9.86 4.72 -1.82
C GLY A 249 -9.37 4.21 -3.18
N CYS A 250 -8.12 3.80 -3.27
CA CYS A 250 -7.45 3.32 -4.48
C CYS A 250 -7.51 4.31 -5.67
N LYS A 251 -7.69 5.61 -5.41
CA LYS A 251 -7.82 6.62 -6.47
C LYS A 251 -6.52 6.79 -7.25
N PRO A 252 -6.52 6.65 -8.59
CA PRO A 252 -5.31 6.76 -9.41
C PRO A 252 -4.65 8.16 -9.38
N THR A 253 -5.38 9.17 -8.92
CA THR A 253 -4.85 10.54 -8.69
C THR A 253 -3.84 10.62 -7.54
N PHE A 254 -3.75 9.57 -6.73
CA PHE A 254 -2.72 9.39 -5.72
C PHE A 254 -1.74 8.31 -6.18
N PRO A 255 -0.43 8.53 -6.06
CA PRO A 255 0.53 7.52 -6.49
C PRO A 255 0.45 6.26 -5.61
N GLY A 256 0.56 5.09 -6.23
CA GLY A 256 0.83 3.84 -5.52
C GLY A 256 2.24 3.87 -4.90
N VAL A 257 2.42 3.18 -3.78
CA VAL A 257 3.71 3.06 -3.07
C VAL A 257 4.16 1.60 -3.10
N PHE A 258 5.43 1.42 -3.39
CA PHE A 258 6.05 0.09 -3.56
C PHE A 258 7.31 0.01 -2.68
N THR A 259 7.54 -1.13 -2.04
CA THR A 259 8.82 -1.42 -1.41
C THR A 259 9.87 -1.65 -2.48
N ARG A 260 11.02 -0.99 -2.37
CA ARG A 260 12.14 -1.15 -3.30
C ARG A 260 12.76 -2.54 -3.17
N VAL A 261 12.74 -3.30 -4.27
CA VAL A 261 13.27 -4.66 -4.29
C VAL A 261 14.78 -4.69 -4.10
N ASP A 262 15.52 -3.71 -4.62
CA ASP A 262 16.98 -3.62 -4.44
C ASP A 262 17.40 -3.50 -2.96
N GLN A 263 16.49 -3.12 -2.06
CA GLN A 263 16.75 -3.04 -0.63
C GLN A 263 16.52 -4.37 0.11
N VAL A 264 15.77 -5.29 -0.49
CA VAL A 264 15.41 -6.58 0.13
C VAL A 264 16.00 -7.79 -0.60
N SER A 265 16.48 -7.62 -1.84
CA SER A 265 16.93 -8.70 -2.71
C SER A 265 18.05 -9.56 -2.12
N THR A 266 18.99 -8.96 -1.38
CA THR A 266 20.06 -9.72 -0.70
C THR A 266 19.49 -10.65 0.39
N TRP A 267 18.49 -10.19 1.14
CA TRP A 267 17.81 -11.02 2.13
C TRP A 267 17.04 -12.15 1.44
N VAL A 268 16.31 -11.87 0.37
CA VAL A 268 15.60 -12.88 -0.41
C VAL A 268 16.58 -13.93 -0.94
N ALA A 269 17.69 -13.50 -1.57
CA ALA A 269 18.70 -14.39 -2.12
C ALA A 269 19.31 -15.31 -1.05
N SER A 270 19.52 -14.81 0.17
CA SER A 270 20.04 -15.62 1.28
C SER A 270 19.08 -16.75 1.68
N TRP A 271 17.78 -16.47 1.69
CA TRP A 271 16.76 -17.48 1.97
C TRP A 271 16.58 -18.47 0.82
N VAL A 272 16.58 -17.99 -0.43
CA VAL A 272 16.53 -18.86 -1.61
C VAL A 272 17.71 -19.86 -1.57
N ALA A 273 18.92 -19.38 -1.35
CA ALA A 273 20.11 -20.24 -1.27
C ALA A 273 20.01 -21.29 -0.14
N ALA A 274 19.50 -20.90 1.03
CA ALA A 274 19.32 -21.83 2.14
C ALA A 274 18.25 -22.89 1.85
N ILE A 275 17.13 -22.51 1.25
CA ILE A 275 16.04 -23.42 0.90
C ILE A 275 16.47 -24.40 -0.22
N GLU A 276 17.17 -23.92 -1.25
CA GLU A 276 17.62 -24.75 -2.37
C GLU A 276 18.72 -25.74 -1.97
N SER A 277 19.65 -25.32 -1.09
CA SER A 277 20.73 -26.19 -0.64
C SER A 277 20.35 -27.14 0.51
N GLY A 278 19.16 -26.96 1.12
CA GLY A 278 18.82 -27.63 2.38
C GLY A 278 19.76 -27.22 3.54
N GLY A 279 20.42 -26.08 3.38
CA GLY A 279 21.37 -25.54 4.33
C GLY A 279 20.70 -24.93 5.58
N PRO A 280 21.51 -24.46 6.54
CA PRO A 280 20.99 -23.81 7.74
C PRO A 280 20.23 -22.53 7.34
N THR A 281 19.15 -22.26 8.05
CA THR A 281 18.42 -21.00 7.88
C THR A 281 19.35 -19.80 8.09
N PRO A 282 19.26 -18.76 7.23
CA PRO A 282 20.10 -17.58 7.36
C PRO A 282 19.98 -17.00 8.77
N ALA A 283 21.11 -16.71 9.42
CA ALA A 283 21.11 -16.01 10.68
C ALA A 283 20.56 -14.57 10.46
N ILE A 284 19.34 -14.34 10.86
CA ILE A 284 18.72 -13.03 10.73
C ILE A 284 19.24 -12.15 11.85
N THR A 285 20.24 -11.34 11.58
CA THR A 285 20.63 -10.26 12.47
C THR A 285 19.64 -9.12 12.28
N ILE A 286 18.61 -9.07 13.12
CA ILE A 286 17.70 -7.91 13.16
C ILE A 286 18.50 -6.75 13.77
N PRO A 287 18.77 -5.67 13.00
CA PRO A 287 19.42 -4.50 13.58
C PRO A 287 18.58 -4.00 14.76
N LYS A 288 19.22 -3.83 15.92
CA LYS A 288 18.53 -3.33 17.10
C LYS A 288 17.99 -1.93 16.80
N ALA A 289 16.68 -1.74 16.94
CA ALA A 289 16.09 -0.43 16.70
C ALA A 289 16.67 0.61 17.65
N HIS A 290 17.04 1.77 17.10
CA HIS A 290 17.51 2.91 17.88
C HIS A 290 16.53 4.07 17.74
N LEU A 291 16.21 4.73 18.85
CA LEU A 291 15.35 5.89 18.83
C LEU A 291 16.03 7.05 18.06
N PRO A 292 15.45 7.49 16.92
CA PRO A 292 15.99 8.64 16.22
C PRO A 292 15.70 9.93 16.97
N PRO A 293 16.48 11.00 16.73
CA PRO A 293 16.15 12.31 17.28
C PRO A 293 14.84 12.83 16.70
N LEU A 294 13.97 13.35 17.55
CA LEU A 294 12.71 13.95 17.13
C LEU A 294 12.93 15.44 16.84
N SER A 295 12.85 15.87 15.57
CA SER A 295 12.96 17.28 15.22
C SER A 295 11.72 18.08 15.65
N PHE A 296 11.88 19.40 15.88
CA PHE A 296 10.75 20.28 16.19
C PHE A 296 9.72 20.34 15.06
N ALA A 297 10.18 20.37 13.81
CA ALA A 297 9.30 20.34 12.64
C ALA A 297 8.46 19.05 12.63
N ARG A 298 9.07 17.91 12.88
CA ARG A 298 8.37 16.62 12.97
C ARG A 298 7.40 16.59 14.14
N ALA A 299 7.80 17.08 15.33
CA ALA A 299 6.93 17.12 16.49
C ALA A 299 5.69 18.00 16.25
N LYS A 300 5.86 19.19 15.64
CA LYS A 300 4.74 20.07 15.25
C LYS A 300 3.78 19.37 14.27
N TYR A 301 4.33 18.70 13.28
CA TYR A 301 3.54 17.94 12.30
C TYR A 301 2.73 16.84 12.95
N LEU A 302 3.35 16.00 13.79
CA LEU A 302 2.68 14.90 14.51
C LEU A 302 1.63 15.42 15.51
N SER A 303 1.90 16.56 16.17
CA SER A 303 0.89 17.24 17.00
C SER A 303 -0.34 17.63 16.20
N GLY A 304 -0.15 18.13 14.97
CA GLY A 304 -1.24 18.44 14.06
C GLY A 304 -2.08 17.21 13.71
N LEU A 305 -1.45 16.08 13.42
CA LEU A 305 -2.15 14.82 13.14
C LEU A 305 -3.00 14.35 14.33
N SER A 306 -2.44 14.35 15.55
CA SER A 306 -3.19 13.97 16.77
C SER A 306 -4.43 14.83 16.97
N PHE A 307 -4.31 16.15 16.74
CA PHE A 307 -5.46 17.05 16.89
C PHE A 307 -6.47 16.94 15.75
N GLU A 308 -6.03 16.65 14.51
CA GLU A 308 -6.94 16.35 13.42
C GLU A 308 -7.74 15.07 13.67
N GLU A 309 -7.12 14.06 14.29
CA GLU A 309 -7.81 12.84 14.69
C GLU A 309 -8.87 13.09 15.77
N ASP A 310 -8.47 13.76 16.86
CA ASP A 310 -9.28 13.87 18.07
C ASP A 310 -10.26 15.07 18.09
N PHE A 311 -9.86 16.18 17.48
CA PHE A 311 -10.65 17.41 17.44
C PHE A 311 -11.23 17.70 16.06
N ARG A 312 -10.87 16.90 15.03
CA ARG A 312 -11.45 16.90 13.67
C ARG A 312 -11.73 18.32 13.14
N TYR A 313 -13.01 18.65 13.00
CA TYR A 313 -13.47 19.93 12.48
C TYR A 313 -12.94 21.11 13.31
N HIS A 314 -12.97 21.04 14.63
CA HIS A 314 -12.56 22.13 15.52
C HIS A 314 -11.08 22.49 15.35
N PHE A 315 -10.21 21.51 15.16
CA PHE A 315 -8.81 21.80 14.86
C PHE A 315 -8.60 22.18 13.38
N ARG A 316 -9.17 21.43 12.43
CA ARG A 316 -8.98 21.67 11.01
C ARG A 316 -9.42 23.05 10.54
N LYS A 317 -10.58 23.51 11.01
CA LYS A 317 -11.17 24.82 10.70
C LYS A 317 -10.74 25.93 11.69
N GLY A 318 -10.00 25.58 12.72
CA GLY A 318 -9.51 26.53 13.71
C GLY A 318 -8.58 27.58 13.08
N THR A 319 -8.73 28.81 13.58
CA THR A 319 -7.88 29.97 13.23
C THR A 319 -6.87 30.25 14.34
N SER A 320 -5.95 31.17 14.11
CA SER A 320 -4.94 31.58 15.10
C SER A 320 -4.12 30.43 15.70
N LYS A 321 -3.91 29.36 14.92
CA LYS A 321 -3.17 28.16 15.38
C LYS A 321 -1.74 28.53 15.74
N ARG A 322 -1.33 28.21 16.96
CA ARG A 322 0.04 28.35 17.44
C ARG A 322 0.51 27.02 18.01
N ILE A 323 1.71 26.58 17.59
CA ILE A 323 2.38 25.39 18.12
C ILE A 323 3.83 25.77 18.39
N GLY A 324 4.17 25.97 19.64
CA GLY A 324 5.52 26.24 20.13
C GLY A 324 6.09 25.03 20.86
N CYS A 325 7.25 24.56 20.46
CA CYS A 325 7.81 23.31 20.99
C CYS A 325 9.12 23.53 21.73
N THR A 326 9.32 22.78 22.81
CA THR A 326 10.55 22.70 23.59
C THR A 326 11.01 21.24 23.66
N ARG A 327 12.34 21.02 23.68
CA ARG A 327 12.90 19.68 23.80
C ARG A 327 12.93 19.23 25.26
N ILE A 328 12.41 18.02 25.50
CA ILE A 328 12.51 17.35 26.81
C ILE A 328 13.65 16.32 26.77
N ALA A 329 13.75 15.55 25.68
CA ALA A 329 14.81 14.57 25.45
C ALA A 329 15.11 14.49 23.95
N ARG A 330 16.15 13.73 23.56
CA ARG A 330 16.53 13.55 22.15
C ARG A 330 15.35 13.09 21.29
N GLU A 331 14.57 12.16 21.80
CA GLU A 331 13.42 11.53 21.15
C GLU A 331 12.06 12.06 21.63
N ARG A 332 12.05 13.12 22.49
CA ARG A 332 10.83 13.61 23.14
C ARG A 332 10.76 15.15 23.08
N VAL A 333 9.64 15.65 22.62
CA VAL A 333 9.37 17.08 22.46
C VAL A 333 8.01 17.42 23.03
N LYS A 334 7.93 18.45 23.87
CA LYS A 334 6.66 19.01 24.41
C LYS A 334 6.32 20.26 23.63
N CYS A 335 5.07 20.35 23.13
CA CYS A 335 4.58 21.53 22.42
C CYS A 335 3.42 22.15 23.22
N GLY A 336 3.50 23.48 23.44
CA GLY A 336 2.36 24.29 23.80
C GLY A 336 1.53 24.56 22.55
N VAL A 337 0.20 24.47 22.66
CA VAL A 337 -0.70 24.61 21.52
C VAL A 337 -1.87 25.51 21.86
N SER A 338 -2.33 26.28 20.88
CA SER A 338 -3.58 27.01 20.97
C SER A 338 -4.21 27.22 19.61
N TRP A 339 -5.53 27.29 19.57
CA TRP A 339 -6.31 27.68 18.37
C TRP A 339 -7.68 28.18 18.79
N TYR A 340 -8.35 28.89 17.90
CA TYR A 340 -9.71 29.40 18.09
C TYR A 340 -10.65 28.73 17.08
N GLN A 341 -11.81 28.27 17.51
CA GLN A 341 -12.87 27.76 16.63
C GLN A 341 -14.25 27.76 17.28
N GLY A 342 -15.23 28.29 16.55
CA GLY A 342 -16.65 28.22 16.91
C GLY A 342 -16.98 28.87 18.26
N GLY A 343 -16.42 30.05 18.55
CA GLY A 343 -16.63 30.75 19.82
C GLY A 343 -15.86 30.13 20.99
N ASN A 344 -14.86 29.27 20.77
CA ASN A 344 -14.06 28.67 21.83
C ASN A 344 -12.58 28.88 21.60
N ASP A 345 -11.87 29.21 22.66
CA ASP A 345 -10.42 29.18 22.74
C ASP A 345 -9.96 27.80 23.24
N TYR A 346 -9.16 27.13 22.43
CA TYR A 346 -8.50 25.88 22.76
C TYR A 346 -7.03 26.12 23.09
N TYR A 347 -6.55 25.55 24.18
CA TYR A 347 -5.16 25.68 24.62
C TYR A 347 -4.71 24.49 25.45
N GLY A 348 -3.41 24.24 25.46
CA GLY A 348 -2.85 23.16 26.28
C GLY A 348 -1.48 22.73 25.84
N THR A 349 -1.16 21.48 26.14
CA THR A 349 0.11 20.90 25.78
C THR A 349 -0.03 19.51 25.19
N ILE A 350 0.86 19.16 24.27
CA ILE A 350 1.06 17.82 23.75
C ILE A 350 2.53 17.43 23.86
N THR A 351 2.79 16.22 24.28
CA THR A 351 4.13 15.63 24.26
C THR A 351 4.17 14.56 23.19
N ILE A 352 5.02 14.75 22.18
CA ILE A 352 5.32 13.76 21.15
C ILE A 352 6.62 13.06 21.52
N TYR A 353 6.65 11.74 21.44
CA TYR A 353 7.84 10.95 21.70
C TYR A 353 7.91 9.70 20.84
N PHE A 354 9.12 9.23 20.57
CA PHE A 354 9.36 7.93 19.97
C PHE A 354 9.52 6.86 21.05
N ALA A 355 8.97 5.69 20.80
CA ALA A 355 9.17 4.49 21.62
C ALA A 355 9.48 3.29 20.72
N ILE A 356 10.13 2.28 21.27
CA ILE A 356 10.42 1.04 20.56
C ILE A 356 9.40 -0.01 21.02
N TYR A 357 8.64 -0.53 20.08
CA TYR A 357 7.72 -1.66 20.26
C TYR A 357 8.13 -2.76 19.31
N HIS A 358 8.34 -3.98 19.79
CA HIS A 358 8.73 -5.12 18.95
C HIS A 358 9.85 -4.78 17.94
N ASN A 359 10.91 -4.14 18.43
CA ASN A 359 12.04 -3.65 17.64
C ASN A 359 11.69 -2.60 16.55
N THR A 360 10.51 -2.00 16.63
CA THR A 360 10.03 -0.94 15.72
C THR A 360 9.93 0.38 16.45
N VAL A 361 10.36 1.47 15.80
CA VAL A 361 10.21 2.82 16.33
C VAL A 361 8.84 3.35 15.94
N ALA A 362 7.96 3.50 16.92
CA ALA A 362 6.67 4.18 16.76
C ALA A 362 6.70 5.57 17.40
N TRP A 363 5.90 6.48 16.89
CA TRP A 363 5.62 7.73 17.58
C TRP A 363 4.39 7.58 18.46
N ASN A 364 4.37 8.32 19.55
CA ASN A 364 3.28 8.37 20.51
C ASN A 364 3.06 9.80 20.93
N ASP A 365 1.90 10.07 21.49
CA ASP A 365 1.56 11.35 22.08
C ASP A 365 0.87 11.20 23.42
N ARG A 366 0.95 12.25 24.20
CA ARG A 366 0.12 12.51 25.38
C ARG A 366 -0.23 13.97 25.40
N TYR A 367 -1.49 14.31 25.52
CA TYR A 367 -1.91 15.70 25.57
C TYR A 367 -2.91 15.99 26.70
N THR A 368 -2.97 17.27 27.04
CA THR A 368 -4.06 17.87 27.84
C THR A 368 -4.46 19.15 27.14
N ILE A 369 -5.68 19.20 26.65
CA ILE A 369 -6.26 20.35 25.96
C ILE A 369 -7.48 20.83 26.73
N HIS A 370 -7.52 22.13 26.98
CA HIS A 370 -8.61 22.83 27.59
C HIS A 370 -9.31 23.68 26.52
N TRP A 371 -10.60 23.91 26.68
CA TRP A 371 -11.28 24.92 25.89
C TRP A 371 -12.32 25.65 26.73
N VAL A 372 -12.53 26.92 26.41
CA VAL A 372 -13.41 27.83 27.07
C VAL A 372 -14.12 28.67 26.03
N ASN A 373 -15.42 29.00 26.27
CA ASN A 373 -16.17 29.89 25.40
C ASN A 373 -15.62 31.31 25.53
N ASP A 374 -15.39 32.03 24.40
CA ASP A 374 -14.84 33.39 24.37
C ASP A 374 -15.78 34.44 25.02
N HIS A 375 -17.09 34.17 25.06
CA HIS A 375 -18.07 35.03 25.76
C HIS A 375 -17.87 35.08 27.27
N CYS A 376 -17.03 34.21 27.83
CA CYS A 376 -16.70 34.24 29.24
C CYS A 376 -15.89 35.48 29.68
N TRP A 377 -15.36 36.24 28.78
CA TRP A 377 -14.41 37.32 29.07
C TRP A 377 -15.01 38.73 28.97
N PHE A 378 -16.30 38.91 28.51
CA PHE A 378 -16.79 40.22 28.06
C PHE A 378 -18.15 40.66 28.58
N GLU A 379 -18.58 40.31 29.78
CA GLU A 379 -19.70 41.05 30.38
C GLU A 379 -19.33 41.76 31.66
N SER A 380 -19.28 43.08 31.51
CA SER A 380 -19.24 44.13 32.52
C SER A 380 -19.44 43.68 33.98
N GLY A 381 -18.35 43.59 34.72
CA GLY A 381 -18.34 43.73 36.18
C GLY A 381 -18.80 42.56 37.02
N HIS A 382 -19.32 41.47 36.47
CA HIS A 382 -19.69 40.26 37.19
C HIS A 382 -18.82 39.09 36.72
N ARG A 383 -18.10 38.43 37.62
CA ARG A 383 -17.39 37.18 37.35
C ARG A 383 -18.39 36.11 36.95
N GLN A 384 -18.58 35.89 35.65
CA GLN A 384 -19.22 34.68 35.18
C GLN A 384 -18.25 33.52 35.42
N THR A 385 -18.74 32.43 35.97
CA THR A 385 -17.96 31.21 36.16
C THR A 385 -17.84 30.51 34.82
N CYS A 386 -16.70 30.68 34.15
CA CYS A 386 -16.42 30.02 32.87
C CYS A 386 -16.26 28.51 33.09
N VAL A 387 -17.00 27.72 32.33
CA VAL A 387 -16.80 26.27 32.32
C VAL A 387 -15.57 25.93 31.44
N ILE A 388 -14.53 25.43 32.07
CA ILE A 388 -13.33 24.92 31.34
C ILE A 388 -13.55 23.43 31.07
N HIS A 389 -13.63 23.10 29.81
CA HIS A 389 -13.67 21.72 29.37
C HIS A 389 -12.22 21.19 29.21
N THR A 390 -12.02 19.91 29.45
CA THR A 390 -10.69 19.29 29.35
C THR A 390 -10.78 17.95 28.65
N ARG A 391 -9.87 17.71 27.72
CA ARG A 391 -9.62 16.39 27.12
C ARG A 391 -8.16 16.02 27.27
N THR A 392 -7.94 14.78 27.70
CA THR A 392 -6.59 14.18 27.85
C THR A 392 -6.47 12.92 27.01
N ARG A 393 -5.26 12.62 26.55
CA ARG A 393 -4.88 11.35 25.90
C ARG A 393 -3.56 10.85 26.48
#